data_8c3d48138fd2ddd22e4d39c04001a79f
#
_entry.id   8c3d48138fd2ddd22e4d39c04001a79f
#
_cell.length_a   1.000
_cell.length_b   1.000
_cell.length_c   1.000
_cell.angle_alpha   90.00
_cell.angle_beta   90.00
_cell.angle_gamma   90.00
#
_symmetry.space_group_name_H-M   'P 1'
#
loop_
_entity.id
_entity.type
_entity.pdbx_description
1 polymer ?
#
loop_
_entity_poly.entity_id
_entity_poly.type
_entity_poly.pdbx_seq_one_letter_code
_entity_poly.pdbx_strand_id
1 'polypeptide(L)'
;MAKVVKFPGTEPLKFGLQKARKKKASDQSKHGQLSLFERGKVVKLGHFSTFEEAFLLDESGDIQRAQEQYLKSIAEGENLADANCNLGILESQSGNTTKSIDYFTQALKADPRHYESHYNLANIYAEVGNYSLAKVHYRMAIEIEPDFPNSYFNLGLTLAVNKEFAEAIETLQQYLKLVPQGDHHQVHDLIDQLSSLI
;
A
#
# COMPACT_ATOMS: atom_id res chain seq x y z
N MET A 1 -9.43 30.26 -22.07
CA MET A 1 -9.72 29.91 -20.66
C MET A 1 -9.06 28.56 -20.39
N ALA A 2 -8.20 28.46 -19.38
CA ALA A 2 -7.57 27.19 -19.04
C ALA A 2 -8.64 26.23 -18.51
N LYS A 3 -8.80 25.05 -19.13
CA LYS A 3 -9.69 24.00 -18.61
C LYS A 3 -9.09 23.47 -17.32
N VAL A 4 -9.84 23.57 -16.22
CA VAL A 4 -9.45 23.02 -14.91
C VAL A 4 -9.87 21.54 -14.88
N VAL A 5 -8.90 20.64 -14.75
CA VAL A 5 -9.18 19.21 -14.50
C VAL A 5 -9.74 19.07 -13.11
N LYS A 6 -10.95 18.54 -12.98
CA LYS A 6 -11.57 18.23 -11.69
C LYS A 6 -11.26 16.79 -11.33
N PHE A 7 -10.49 16.60 -10.26
CA PHE A 7 -10.26 15.26 -9.72
C PHE A 7 -11.50 14.73 -9.00
N PRO A 8 -11.73 13.41 -9.01
CA PRO A 8 -12.87 12.81 -8.33
C PRO A 8 -12.78 13.06 -6.81
N GLY A 9 -13.83 13.65 -6.25
CA GLY A 9 -13.97 13.94 -4.82
C GLY A 9 -13.67 15.37 -4.43
N THR A 10 -14.45 15.88 -3.46
CA THR A 10 -14.28 17.21 -2.85
C THR A 10 -13.23 17.23 -1.74
N GLU A 11 -12.76 16.04 -1.30
CA GLU A 11 -11.63 15.93 -0.38
C GLU A 11 -10.34 15.66 -1.19
N PRO A 12 -9.18 16.20 -0.74
CA PRO A 12 -7.91 15.83 -1.36
C PRO A 12 -7.80 14.32 -1.32
N LEU A 13 -7.58 13.70 -2.49
CA LEU A 13 -7.36 12.27 -2.61
C LEU A 13 -6.22 11.87 -1.66
N LYS A 14 -6.59 11.34 -0.51
CA LYS A 14 -5.61 10.73 0.40
C LYS A 14 -5.16 9.44 -0.28
N PHE A 15 -3.93 9.43 -0.73
CA PHE A 15 -3.29 8.22 -1.20
C PHE A 15 -3.28 7.23 -0.03
N GLY A 16 -4.17 6.21 -0.08
CA GLY A 16 -4.33 5.26 1.00
C GLY A 16 -3.06 4.44 1.20
N LEU A 17 -2.54 4.40 2.42
CA LEU A 17 -1.38 3.60 2.77
C LEU A 17 -1.74 2.11 2.79
N GLN A 18 -0.83 1.26 2.29
CA GLN A 18 -1.01 -0.18 2.22
C GLN A 18 -0.17 -0.88 3.29
N LYS A 19 -0.84 -1.48 4.29
CA LYS A 19 -0.16 -2.29 5.32
C LYS A 19 0.43 -3.56 4.73
N ALA A 20 1.67 -3.84 5.09
CA ALA A 20 2.30 -5.10 4.81
C ALA A 20 1.72 -6.20 5.71
N ARG A 21 1.31 -7.31 5.09
CA ARG A 21 0.79 -8.49 5.76
C ARG A 21 1.71 -9.66 5.42
N LYS A 22 1.96 -10.52 6.40
CA LYS A 22 2.69 -11.76 6.14
C LYS A 22 2.09 -12.48 4.93
N LYS A 23 2.86 -12.63 3.86
CA LYS A 23 2.42 -13.43 2.71
C LYS A 23 2.10 -14.82 3.25
N LYS A 24 0.86 -15.29 3.07
CA LYS A 24 0.55 -16.71 3.34
C LYS A 24 1.51 -17.53 2.49
N ALA A 25 2.35 -18.34 3.14
CA ALA A 25 3.14 -19.32 2.44
C ALA A 25 2.20 -20.04 1.47
N SER A 26 2.58 -20.12 0.19
CA SER A 26 1.76 -20.71 -0.86
C SER A 26 1.19 -22.03 -0.36
N ASP A 27 -0.12 -22.11 -0.37
CA ASP A 27 -1.01 -23.15 0.09
C ASP A 27 -0.49 -24.58 -0.21
N GLN A 28 0.29 -25.15 0.70
CA GLN A 28 0.54 -26.59 0.76
C GLN A 28 -0.09 -27.23 1.99
N SER A 29 -0.89 -26.51 2.76
CA SER A 29 -1.71 -27.10 3.82
C SER A 29 -3.17 -26.67 3.69
N LYS A 30 -3.93 -27.39 2.87
CA LYS A 30 -5.40 -27.34 2.84
C LYS A 30 -6.05 -27.84 4.14
N HIS A 31 -5.44 -27.64 5.30
CA HIS A 31 -5.95 -28.11 6.59
C HIS A 31 -5.72 -27.09 7.69
N GLY A 32 -6.13 -25.86 7.46
CA GLY A 32 -6.06 -24.76 8.44
C GLY A 32 -7.39 -24.15 8.83
N GLN A 33 -8.51 -24.86 8.64
CA GLN A 33 -9.69 -24.57 9.47
C GLN A 33 -9.40 -25.17 10.85
N LEU A 34 -9.16 -24.29 11.83
CA LEU A 34 -9.17 -24.63 13.24
C LEU A 34 -10.58 -25.13 13.58
N SER A 35 -10.82 -26.43 13.42
CA SER A 35 -11.93 -27.12 14.06
C SER A 35 -11.64 -27.13 15.55
N LEU A 36 -12.29 -26.24 16.30
CA LEU A 36 -12.18 -26.14 17.74
C LEU A 36 -12.59 -27.42 18.48
N PHE A 37 -13.08 -28.45 17.77
CA PHE A 37 -13.76 -29.63 18.30
C PHE A 37 -13.43 -30.94 17.57
N GLU A 38 -12.21 -31.16 17.12
CA GLU A 38 -11.82 -32.50 16.71
C GLU A 38 -11.11 -33.27 17.84
N ARG A 39 -11.86 -34.20 18.46
CA ARG A 39 -11.39 -35.31 19.32
C ARG A 39 -10.62 -34.94 20.57
N GLY A 40 -11.07 -33.94 21.36
CA GLY A 40 -10.57 -33.81 22.75
C GLY A 40 -9.06 -33.51 22.89
N LYS A 41 -8.36 -33.17 21.85
CA LYS A 41 -7.01 -32.63 21.91
C LYS A 41 -7.08 -31.12 21.99
N VAL A 42 -6.60 -30.57 23.11
CA VAL A 42 -6.29 -29.14 23.20
C VAL A 42 -5.22 -28.85 22.14
N VAL A 43 -5.63 -28.30 21.01
CA VAL A 43 -4.69 -27.71 20.06
C VAL A 43 -4.10 -26.53 20.78
N LYS A 44 -2.82 -26.57 21.13
CA LYS A 44 -2.09 -25.37 21.57
C LYS A 44 -2.22 -24.38 20.42
N LEU A 45 -2.99 -23.31 20.59
CA LEU A 45 -2.93 -22.13 19.73
C LEU A 45 -1.46 -21.74 19.68
N GLY A 46 -0.85 -21.84 18.51
CA GLY A 46 0.54 -21.45 18.30
C GLY A 46 0.69 -20.02 18.82
N HIS A 47 1.74 -19.73 19.57
CA HIS A 47 2.07 -18.37 19.96
C HIS A 47 2.22 -17.54 18.68
N PHE A 48 1.55 -16.39 18.64
CA PHE A 48 1.79 -15.42 17.57
C PHE A 48 3.27 -15.05 17.58
N SER A 49 3.86 -14.87 16.39
CA SER A 49 5.18 -14.27 16.29
C SER A 49 5.09 -12.81 16.77
N THR A 50 6.23 -12.23 17.11
CA THR A 50 6.29 -10.82 17.55
C THR A 50 5.69 -9.88 16.50
N PHE A 51 5.91 -10.16 15.20
CA PHE A 51 5.28 -9.42 14.12
C PHE A 51 3.75 -9.61 14.07
N GLU A 52 3.26 -10.83 14.20
CA GLU A 52 1.82 -11.11 14.19
C GLU A 52 1.10 -10.43 15.38
N GLU A 53 1.73 -10.41 16.56
CA GLU A 53 1.23 -9.69 17.71
C GLU A 53 1.19 -8.17 17.46
N ALA A 54 2.26 -7.60 16.89
CA ALA A 54 2.31 -6.21 16.48
C ALA A 54 1.19 -5.86 15.51
N PHE A 55 0.97 -6.70 14.50
CA PHE A 55 -0.06 -6.49 13.50
C PHE A 55 -1.47 -6.50 14.09
N LEU A 56 -1.77 -7.41 15.02
CA LEU A 56 -3.05 -7.48 15.72
C LEU A 56 -3.29 -6.25 16.59
N LEU A 57 -2.27 -5.76 17.29
CA LEU A 57 -2.33 -4.53 18.08
C LEU A 57 -2.62 -3.31 17.19
N ASP A 58 -1.95 -3.21 16.05
CA ASP A 58 -2.18 -2.16 15.07
C ASP A 58 -3.61 -2.20 14.52
N GLU A 59 -4.12 -3.36 14.15
CA GLU A 59 -5.51 -3.52 13.67
C GLU A 59 -6.55 -3.20 14.78
N SER A 60 -6.20 -3.41 16.05
CA SER A 60 -7.06 -3.03 17.17
C SER A 60 -7.00 -1.56 17.56
N GLY A 61 -6.05 -0.80 16.96
CA GLY A 61 -5.83 0.63 17.25
C GLY A 61 -4.94 0.90 18.46
N ASP A 62 -4.31 -0.12 19.06
CA ASP A 62 -3.31 0.04 20.12
C ASP A 62 -1.94 0.39 19.49
N ILE A 63 -1.87 1.60 18.94
CA ILE A 63 -0.74 2.05 18.13
C ILE A 63 0.58 2.03 18.91
N GLN A 64 0.56 2.44 20.17
CA GLN A 64 1.78 2.50 20.97
C GLN A 64 2.39 1.10 21.17
N ARG A 65 1.57 0.12 21.60
CA ARG A 65 2.04 -1.24 21.75
C ARG A 65 2.38 -1.91 20.44
N ALA A 66 1.66 -1.59 19.36
CA ALA A 66 1.99 -2.05 18.02
C ALA A 66 3.40 -1.59 17.61
N GLN A 67 3.73 -0.30 17.82
CA GLN A 67 5.07 0.23 17.53
C GLN A 67 6.17 -0.50 18.33
N GLU A 68 5.95 -0.72 19.62
CA GLU A 68 6.89 -1.45 20.49
C GLU A 68 7.13 -2.87 19.95
N GLN A 69 6.07 -3.59 19.57
CA GLN A 69 6.18 -4.95 19.05
C GLN A 69 6.79 -5.01 17.65
N TYR A 70 6.50 -4.05 16.75
CA TYR A 70 7.20 -3.97 15.45
C TYR A 70 8.70 -3.72 15.64
N LEU A 71 9.10 -2.83 16.55
CA LEU A 71 10.52 -2.59 16.85
C LEU A 71 11.18 -3.84 17.44
N LYS A 72 10.47 -4.58 18.30
CA LYS A 72 10.96 -5.85 18.83
C LYS A 72 11.12 -6.90 17.75
N SER A 73 10.15 -7.03 16.83
CA SER A 73 10.24 -7.92 15.66
C SER A 73 11.48 -7.62 14.81
N ILE A 74 11.77 -6.34 14.59
CA ILE A 74 12.99 -5.91 13.87
C ILE A 74 14.25 -6.33 14.64
N ALA A 75 14.29 -6.12 15.97
CA ALA A 75 15.43 -6.50 16.79
C ALA A 75 15.67 -8.02 16.82
N GLU A 76 14.60 -8.81 16.72
CA GLU A 76 14.64 -10.28 16.61
C GLU A 76 14.98 -10.77 15.19
N GLY A 77 15.06 -9.87 14.21
CA GLY A 77 15.33 -10.21 12.81
C GLY A 77 14.12 -10.81 12.07
N GLU A 78 12.92 -10.68 12.63
CA GLU A 78 11.69 -11.21 12.06
C GLU A 78 11.00 -10.20 11.16
N ASN A 79 10.56 -10.64 9.97
CA ASN A 79 9.72 -9.85 9.04
C ASN A 79 10.21 -8.39 8.86
N LEU A 80 11.52 -8.21 8.67
CA LEU A 80 12.18 -6.90 8.67
C LEU A 80 11.53 -5.91 7.70
N ALA A 81 11.20 -6.35 6.49
CA ALA A 81 10.57 -5.48 5.49
C ALA A 81 9.15 -5.08 5.90
N ASP A 82 8.33 -6.06 6.27
CA ASP A 82 6.94 -5.82 6.67
C ASP A 82 6.85 -4.94 7.93
N ALA A 83 7.69 -5.21 8.94
CA ALA A 83 7.70 -4.45 10.19
C ALA A 83 8.13 -2.99 9.98
N ASN A 84 9.18 -2.76 9.19
CA ASN A 84 9.59 -1.41 8.82
C ASN A 84 8.50 -0.71 7.98
N CYS A 85 7.86 -1.42 7.03
CA CYS A 85 6.77 -0.85 6.25
C CYS A 85 5.63 -0.38 7.16
N ASN A 86 5.18 -1.21 8.10
CA ASN A 86 4.07 -0.87 8.99
C ASN A 86 4.45 0.27 9.97
N LEU A 87 5.69 0.31 10.48
CA LEU A 87 6.18 1.48 11.24
C LEU A 87 6.18 2.75 10.39
N GLY A 88 6.58 2.65 9.12
CA GLY A 88 6.52 3.79 8.18
C GLY A 88 5.11 4.32 8.03
N ILE A 89 4.09 3.45 7.98
CA ILE A 89 2.68 3.84 7.93
C ILE A 89 2.28 4.56 9.21
N LEU A 90 2.61 4.02 10.39
CA LEU A 90 2.25 4.63 11.68
C LEU A 90 2.89 6.01 11.85
N GLU A 91 4.14 6.19 11.42
CA GLU A 91 4.80 7.50 11.43
C GLU A 91 4.16 8.48 10.44
N SER A 92 3.75 8.02 9.25
CA SER A 92 3.03 8.86 8.28
C SER A 92 1.68 9.33 8.85
N GLN A 93 0.92 8.42 9.45
CA GLN A 93 -0.36 8.75 10.10
C GLN A 93 -0.20 9.76 11.26
N SER A 94 0.95 9.73 11.91
CA SER A 94 1.33 10.68 12.97
C SER A 94 1.88 12.01 12.43
N GLY A 95 1.96 12.19 11.10
CA GLY A 95 2.50 13.38 10.45
C GLY A 95 4.03 13.44 10.38
N ASN A 96 4.72 12.38 10.76
CA ASN A 96 6.19 12.31 10.79
C ASN A 96 6.75 11.85 9.43
N THR A 97 6.54 12.63 8.38
CA THR A 97 6.90 12.28 6.99
C THR A 97 8.36 11.82 6.83
N THR A 98 9.31 12.49 7.47
CA THR A 98 10.74 12.12 7.38
C THR A 98 10.99 10.72 7.93
N LYS A 99 10.49 10.42 9.12
CA LYS A 99 10.63 9.09 9.72
C LYS A 99 9.92 8.01 8.91
N SER A 100 8.77 8.34 8.35
CA SER A 100 8.02 7.45 7.46
C SER A 100 8.87 7.04 6.25
N ILE A 101 9.51 8.00 5.58
CA ILE A 101 10.45 7.75 4.47
C ILE A 101 11.62 6.87 4.93
N ASP A 102 12.20 7.15 6.10
CA ASP A 102 13.30 6.36 6.65
C ASP A 102 12.90 4.90 6.85
N TYR A 103 11.74 4.64 7.45
CA TYR A 103 11.24 3.28 7.67
C TYR A 103 10.93 2.55 6.35
N PHE A 104 10.26 3.18 5.38
CA PHE A 104 10.06 2.56 4.06
C PHE A 104 11.38 2.27 3.35
N THR A 105 12.38 3.15 3.51
CA THR A 105 13.71 2.91 2.96
C THR A 105 14.40 1.73 3.65
N GLN A 106 14.24 1.56 4.98
CA GLN A 106 14.74 0.37 5.69
C GLN A 106 14.02 -0.91 5.24
N ALA A 107 12.72 -0.84 5.00
CA ALA A 107 11.97 -1.96 4.43
C ALA A 107 12.55 -2.38 3.07
N LEU A 108 12.83 -1.43 2.18
CA LEU A 108 13.42 -1.71 0.87
C LEU A 108 14.89 -2.15 0.93
N LYS A 109 15.63 -1.79 1.98
CA LYS A 109 16.97 -2.37 2.23
C LYS A 109 16.89 -3.83 2.65
N ALA A 110 15.85 -4.20 3.41
CA ALA A 110 15.62 -5.59 3.83
C ALA A 110 15.06 -6.45 2.68
N ASP A 111 14.12 -5.91 1.91
CA ASP A 111 13.57 -6.55 0.69
C ASP A 111 13.38 -5.50 -0.41
N PRO A 112 14.28 -5.43 -1.40
CA PRO A 112 14.15 -4.51 -2.54
C PRO A 112 12.91 -4.75 -3.41
N ARG A 113 12.24 -5.89 -3.26
CA ARG A 113 11.00 -6.23 -3.98
C ARG A 113 9.75 -6.11 -3.11
N HIS A 114 9.82 -5.37 -2.01
CA HIS A 114 8.67 -5.11 -1.15
C HIS A 114 7.76 -4.05 -1.78
N TYR A 115 6.74 -4.49 -2.53
CA TYR A 115 5.90 -3.60 -3.34
C TYR A 115 5.10 -2.61 -2.48
N GLU A 116 4.66 -3.00 -1.28
CA GLU A 116 3.94 -2.12 -0.36
C GLU A 116 4.79 -0.91 0.05
N SER A 117 6.08 -1.12 0.29
CA SER A 117 7.00 -0.02 0.62
C SER A 117 7.24 0.89 -0.57
N HIS A 118 7.36 0.35 -1.78
CA HIS A 118 7.42 1.17 -2.99
C HIS A 118 6.13 1.99 -3.16
N TYR A 119 4.97 1.35 -3.04
CA TYR A 119 3.68 2.03 -3.14
C TYR A 119 3.52 3.15 -2.10
N ASN A 120 3.87 2.87 -0.83
CA ASN A 120 3.74 3.86 0.25
C ASN A 120 4.73 5.02 0.11
N LEU A 121 5.98 4.77 -0.31
CA LEU A 121 6.93 5.83 -0.66
C LEU A 121 6.42 6.69 -1.81
N ALA A 122 5.83 6.08 -2.83
CA ALA A 122 5.24 6.82 -3.94
C ALA A 122 4.12 7.74 -3.47
N ASN A 123 3.26 7.26 -2.56
CA ASN A 123 2.20 8.08 -1.96
C ASN A 123 2.80 9.30 -1.25
N ILE A 124 3.79 9.10 -0.39
CA ILE A 124 4.46 10.20 0.32
C ILE A 124 5.08 11.21 -0.66
N TYR A 125 5.79 10.73 -1.69
CA TYR A 125 6.38 11.63 -2.68
C TYR A 125 5.34 12.39 -3.50
N ALA A 126 4.21 11.77 -3.81
CA ALA A 126 3.10 12.44 -4.50
C ALA A 126 2.48 13.53 -3.61
N GLU A 127 2.27 13.25 -2.32
CA GLU A 127 1.74 14.20 -1.33
C GLU A 127 2.63 15.44 -1.17
N VAL A 128 3.96 15.26 -1.18
CA VAL A 128 4.90 16.38 -1.10
C VAL A 128 5.20 17.03 -2.46
N GLY A 129 4.53 16.61 -3.53
CA GLY A 129 4.67 17.17 -4.88
C GLY A 129 5.89 16.69 -5.65
N ASN A 130 6.62 15.69 -5.15
CA ASN A 130 7.74 15.09 -5.89
C ASN A 130 7.25 13.99 -6.83
N TYR A 131 6.52 14.41 -7.87
CA TYR A 131 5.89 13.49 -8.83
C TYR A 131 6.90 12.62 -9.59
N SER A 132 8.13 13.09 -9.77
CA SER A 132 9.18 12.31 -10.43
C SER A 132 9.54 11.06 -9.64
N LEU A 133 9.79 11.18 -8.34
CA LEU A 133 10.07 10.03 -7.48
C LEU A 133 8.81 9.17 -7.25
N ALA A 134 7.65 9.80 -7.11
CA ALA A 134 6.38 9.07 -6.99
C ALA A 134 6.18 8.10 -8.15
N LYS A 135 6.34 8.58 -9.40
CA LYS A 135 6.21 7.74 -10.60
C LYS A 135 7.18 6.56 -10.61
N VAL A 136 8.43 6.79 -10.23
CA VAL A 136 9.43 5.71 -10.17
C VAL A 136 8.98 4.61 -9.23
N HIS A 137 8.58 4.98 -8.02
CA HIS A 137 8.18 4.01 -7.01
C HIS A 137 6.85 3.31 -7.32
N TYR A 138 5.85 4.01 -7.89
CA TYR A 138 4.63 3.34 -8.37
C TYR A 138 4.93 2.33 -9.48
N ARG A 139 5.79 2.66 -10.46
CA ARG A 139 6.17 1.72 -11.52
C ARG A 139 6.91 0.50 -10.95
N MET A 140 7.79 0.68 -9.95
CA MET A 140 8.42 -0.44 -9.25
C MET A 140 7.38 -1.33 -8.54
N ALA A 141 6.39 -0.73 -7.85
CA ALA A 141 5.32 -1.48 -7.23
C ALA A 141 4.51 -2.29 -8.26
N ILE A 142 4.20 -1.71 -9.41
CA ILE A 142 3.49 -2.38 -10.52
C ILE A 142 4.33 -3.52 -11.13
N GLU A 143 5.63 -3.31 -11.30
CA GLU A 143 6.52 -4.36 -11.83
C GLU A 143 6.60 -5.56 -10.89
N ILE A 144 6.58 -5.33 -9.59
CA ILE A 144 6.68 -6.38 -8.57
C ILE A 144 5.33 -7.09 -8.38
N GLU A 145 4.24 -6.33 -8.29
CA GLU A 145 2.86 -6.82 -8.05
C GLU A 145 1.91 -6.20 -9.10
N PRO A 146 1.86 -6.76 -10.31
CA PRO A 146 1.07 -6.19 -11.41
C PRO A 146 -0.46 -6.29 -11.19
N ASP A 147 -0.91 -7.15 -10.28
CA ASP A 147 -2.32 -7.31 -9.95
C ASP A 147 -2.77 -6.41 -8.78
N PHE A 148 -1.96 -5.42 -8.38
CA PHE A 148 -2.30 -4.46 -7.34
C PHE A 148 -2.89 -3.16 -7.92
N PRO A 149 -4.24 -3.01 -7.98
CA PRO A 149 -4.90 -1.93 -8.71
C PRO A 149 -4.56 -0.53 -8.21
N ASN A 150 -4.35 -0.38 -6.89
CA ASN A 150 -4.10 0.92 -6.27
C ASN A 150 -2.85 1.61 -6.82
N SER A 151 -1.83 0.84 -7.24
CA SER A 151 -0.62 1.40 -7.85
C SER A 151 -0.92 2.06 -9.19
N TYR A 152 -1.78 1.45 -10.02
CA TYR A 152 -2.20 2.02 -11.31
C TYR A 152 -3.05 3.27 -11.10
N PHE A 153 -4.01 3.22 -10.18
CA PHE A 153 -4.87 4.35 -9.90
C PHE A 153 -4.06 5.57 -9.45
N ASN A 154 -3.20 5.41 -8.44
CA ASN A 154 -2.40 6.50 -7.89
C ASN A 154 -1.32 7.00 -8.88
N LEU A 155 -0.74 6.10 -9.69
CA LEU A 155 0.15 6.50 -10.78
C LEU A 155 -0.61 7.34 -11.82
N GLY A 156 -1.80 6.90 -12.23
CA GLY A 156 -2.64 7.64 -13.18
C GLY A 156 -2.99 9.05 -12.69
N LEU A 157 -3.35 9.19 -11.41
CA LEU A 157 -3.59 10.50 -10.79
C LEU A 157 -2.32 11.35 -10.75
N THR A 158 -1.18 10.77 -10.39
CA THR A 158 0.11 11.45 -10.33
C THR A 158 0.52 11.97 -11.71
N LEU A 159 0.36 11.15 -12.75
CA LEU A 159 0.61 11.53 -14.13
C LEU A 159 -0.32 12.66 -14.61
N ALA A 160 -1.61 12.59 -14.26
CA ALA A 160 -2.58 13.63 -14.59
C ALA A 160 -2.22 14.98 -13.95
N VAL A 161 -1.83 14.99 -12.66
CA VAL A 161 -1.35 16.20 -11.97
C VAL A 161 -0.09 16.75 -12.62
N ASN A 162 0.81 15.86 -13.05
CA ASN A 162 2.05 16.24 -13.73
C ASN A 162 1.85 16.57 -15.21
N LYS A 163 0.60 16.61 -15.72
CA LYS A 163 0.19 16.93 -17.11
C LYS A 163 0.67 15.92 -18.16
N GLU A 164 0.95 14.72 -17.77
CA GLU A 164 1.30 13.59 -18.64
C GLU A 164 0.01 12.83 -19.02
N PHE A 165 -0.90 13.53 -19.73
CA PHE A 165 -2.29 13.11 -19.89
C PHE A 165 -2.44 11.79 -20.67
N ALA A 166 -1.67 11.57 -21.73
CA ALA A 166 -1.77 10.35 -22.51
C ALA A 166 -1.43 9.11 -21.64
N GLU A 167 -0.31 9.15 -20.91
CA GLU A 167 0.10 8.05 -20.04
C GLU A 167 -0.85 7.88 -18.85
N ALA A 168 -1.41 8.99 -18.31
CA ALA A 168 -2.41 8.94 -17.27
C ALA A 168 -3.66 8.15 -17.70
N ILE A 169 -4.16 8.41 -18.91
CA ILE A 169 -5.31 7.71 -19.49
C ILE A 169 -5.02 6.22 -19.63
N GLU A 170 -3.88 5.85 -20.22
CA GLU A 170 -3.48 4.45 -20.38
C GLU A 170 -3.40 3.73 -19.03
N THR A 171 -2.80 4.39 -18.04
CA THR A 171 -2.64 3.84 -16.69
C THR A 171 -3.98 3.64 -15.98
N LEU A 172 -4.90 4.62 -16.07
CA LEU A 172 -6.24 4.51 -15.50
C LEU A 172 -7.08 3.44 -16.21
N GLN A 173 -6.88 3.24 -17.51
CA GLN A 173 -7.51 2.12 -18.24
C GLN A 173 -6.99 0.76 -17.76
N GLN A 174 -5.72 0.62 -17.40
CA GLN A 174 -5.21 -0.62 -16.79
C GLN A 174 -5.82 -0.85 -15.41
N TYR A 175 -5.96 0.20 -14.57
CA TYR A 175 -6.70 0.11 -13.32
C TYR A 175 -8.11 -0.47 -13.52
N LEU A 176 -8.87 0.06 -14.48
CA LEU A 176 -10.24 -0.40 -14.76
C LEU A 176 -10.30 -1.87 -15.21
N LYS A 177 -9.28 -2.37 -15.89
CA LYS A 177 -9.19 -3.80 -16.25
C LYS A 177 -9.00 -4.71 -15.05
N LEU A 178 -8.26 -4.24 -14.02
CA LEU A 178 -8.01 -5.01 -12.80
C LEU A 178 -9.21 -5.02 -11.85
N VAL A 179 -10.08 -4.02 -11.94
CA VAL A 179 -11.27 -3.88 -11.08
C VAL A 179 -12.56 -3.77 -11.91
N PRO A 180 -12.91 -4.82 -12.66
CA PRO A 180 -14.04 -4.75 -13.60
C PRO A 180 -15.39 -4.62 -12.89
N GLN A 181 -15.46 -4.89 -11.58
CA GLN A 181 -16.68 -4.79 -10.77
C GLN A 181 -16.61 -3.56 -9.88
N GLY A 182 -17.63 -2.74 -9.88
CA GLY A 182 -17.75 -1.54 -9.07
C GLY A 182 -18.28 -0.34 -9.84
N ASP A 183 -18.57 0.73 -9.12
CA ASP A 183 -18.91 2.02 -9.71
C ASP A 183 -17.62 2.79 -9.99
N HIS A 184 -17.22 2.87 -11.26
CA HIS A 184 -16.03 3.57 -11.72
C HIS A 184 -16.36 4.87 -12.47
N HIS A 185 -17.56 5.41 -12.29
CA HIS A 185 -18.02 6.60 -12.98
C HIS A 185 -17.01 7.76 -12.89
N GLN A 186 -16.51 8.01 -11.69
CA GLN A 186 -15.51 9.08 -11.47
C GLN A 186 -14.21 8.89 -12.26
N VAL A 187 -13.76 7.63 -12.44
CA VAL A 187 -12.54 7.33 -13.20
C VAL A 187 -12.81 7.50 -14.69
N HIS A 188 -13.99 7.11 -15.18
CA HIS A 188 -14.39 7.35 -16.56
C HIS A 188 -14.50 8.84 -16.87
N ASP A 189 -15.14 9.61 -15.99
CA ASP A 189 -15.25 11.07 -16.13
C ASP A 189 -13.86 11.74 -16.16
N LEU A 190 -12.92 11.26 -15.34
CA LEU A 190 -11.55 11.75 -15.36
C LEU A 190 -10.86 11.45 -16.69
N ILE A 191 -10.96 10.22 -17.18
CA ILE A 191 -10.40 9.81 -18.48
C ILE A 191 -10.96 10.69 -19.60
N ASP A 192 -12.28 10.94 -19.63
CA ASP A 192 -12.93 11.79 -20.64
C ASP A 192 -12.42 13.24 -20.56
N GLN A 193 -12.28 13.79 -19.34
CA GLN A 193 -11.70 15.11 -19.13
C GLN A 193 -10.25 15.19 -19.65
N LEU A 194 -9.40 14.22 -19.29
CA LEU A 194 -8.01 14.17 -19.75
C LEU A 194 -7.92 14.04 -21.28
N SER A 195 -8.78 13.20 -21.88
CA SER A 195 -8.85 13.02 -23.33
C SER A 195 -9.21 14.31 -24.07
N SER A 196 -9.95 15.22 -23.43
CA SER A 196 -10.29 16.53 -24.01
C SER A 196 -9.15 17.54 -23.98
N LEU A 197 -8.01 17.21 -23.35
CA LEU A 197 -6.84 18.08 -23.19
C LEU A 197 -5.69 17.74 -24.15
N ILE A 198 -5.77 16.60 -24.83
CA ILE A 198 -4.81 16.13 -25.82
C ILE A 198 -5.42 16.19 -27.22
#